data_83837e5b9b8b7e4531c86a299637bef6
#
_entry.id   83837e5b9b8b7e4531c86a299637bef6
#
_cell.length_a   1.000
_cell.length_b   1.000
_cell.length_c   1.000
_cell.angle_alpha   90.00
_cell.angle_beta   90.00
_cell.angle_gamma   90.00
#
_symmetry.space_group_name_H-M   'P 1'
#
loop_
_entity.id
_entity.type
_entity.pdbx_description
1 polymer ?
#
loop_
_entity_poly.entity_id
_entity_poly.type
_entity_poly.pdbx_seq_one_letter_code
_entity_poly.pdbx_strand_id
1 'polypeptide(L)'
;MAYSKDQIIADIKEHISKSGAQKWNEVYVGVSKDAKDRLFNGHSVQEKGDWWIYRQATSSADARDVEAVFVNTLGSDGGTGGGDQSADYVYAYKKASHTNP
;
A
#
# COMPACT_ATOMS: atom_id res chain seq x y z
N MET A 1 10.14 9.31 8.95
CA MET A 1 9.42 10.60 8.89
C MET A 1 8.00 10.37 8.41
N ALA A 2 7.03 10.98 9.09
CA ALA A 2 5.63 10.77 8.73
C ALA A 2 5.17 11.72 7.62
N TYR A 3 4.26 11.26 6.79
CA TYR A 3 3.72 12.00 5.65
C TYR A 3 2.25 12.28 5.86
N SER A 4 1.76 13.39 5.30
CA SER A 4 0.33 13.69 5.30
C SER A 4 -0.42 12.71 4.40
N LYS A 5 -1.73 12.60 4.62
CA LYS A 5 -2.58 11.74 3.77
C LYS A 5 -2.45 12.12 2.29
N ASP A 6 -2.53 13.41 2.00
CA ASP A 6 -2.46 13.89 0.61
C ASP A 6 -1.12 13.56 -0.04
N GLN A 7 -0.04 13.68 0.72
CA GLN A 7 1.28 13.34 0.21
C GLN A 7 1.42 11.86 -0.08
N ILE A 8 0.92 11.01 0.82
CA ILE A 8 0.97 9.56 0.63
C ILE A 8 0.17 9.16 -0.60
N ILE A 9 -1.03 9.70 -0.75
CA ILE A 9 -1.89 9.41 -1.91
C ILE A 9 -1.18 9.81 -3.19
N ALA A 10 -0.60 11.01 -3.23
CA ALA A 10 0.12 11.50 -4.40
C ALA A 10 1.33 10.62 -4.73
N ASP A 11 2.10 10.25 -3.71
CA ASP A 11 3.30 9.42 -3.88
C ASP A 11 2.96 8.04 -4.43
N ILE A 12 1.92 7.42 -3.90
CA ILE A 12 1.50 6.09 -4.35
C ILE A 12 0.97 6.16 -5.79
N LYS A 13 0.14 7.16 -6.11
CA LYS A 13 -0.37 7.33 -7.47
C LYS A 13 0.76 7.53 -8.48
N GLU A 14 1.73 8.37 -8.15
CA GLU A 14 2.86 8.61 -9.03
C GLU A 14 3.68 7.35 -9.24
N HIS A 15 4.00 6.65 -8.14
CA HIS A 15 4.81 5.43 -8.20
C HIS A 15 4.14 4.36 -9.04
N ILE A 16 2.85 4.13 -8.81
CA ILE A 16 2.09 3.11 -9.53
C ILE A 16 1.90 3.50 -11.00
N SER A 17 1.79 4.79 -11.32
CA SER A 17 1.66 5.22 -12.71
C SER A 17 2.86 4.79 -13.57
N LYS A 18 4.01 4.58 -12.95
CA LYS A 18 5.23 4.14 -13.64
C LYS A 18 5.37 2.62 -13.67
N SER A 19 4.51 1.90 -12.99
CA SER A 19 4.61 0.44 -12.86
C SER A 19 4.08 -0.32 -14.08
N GLY A 20 3.33 0.35 -14.94
CA GLY A 20 2.65 -0.30 -16.06
C GLY A 20 1.27 -0.83 -15.71
N ALA A 21 0.83 -0.69 -14.47
CA ALA A 21 -0.52 -1.09 -14.08
C ALA A 21 -1.53 -0.18 -14.77
N GLN A 22 -2.55 -0.78 -15.39
CA GLN A 22 -3.57 -0.03 -16.14
C GLN A 22 -4.84 0.19 -15.33
N LYS A 23 -5.06 -0.63 -14.31
CA LYS A 23 -6.25 -0.54 -13.45
C LYS A 23 -5.81 -0.67 -12.01
N TRP A 24 -6.54 -0.02 -11.12
CA TRP A 24 -6.24 -0.09 -9.69
C TRP A 24 -6.43 -1.49 -9.10
N ASN A 25 -7.28 -2.34 -9.72
CA ASN A 25 -7.42 -3.72 -9.24
C ASN A 25 -6.18 -4.58 -9.48
N GLU A 26 -5.19 -4.08 -10.19
CA GLU A 26 -3.88 -4.74 -10.34
C GLU A 26 -2.93 -4.39 -9.20
N VAL A 27 -3.36 -3.54 -8.26
CA VAL A 27 -2.56 -3.02 -7.16
C VAL A 27 -3.18 -3.43 -5.84
N TYR A 28 -2.35 -3.82 -4.90
CA TYR A 28 -2.76 -4.09 -3.52
C TYR A 28 -2.30 -2.95 -2.63
N VAL A 29 -3.19 -2.44 -1.79
CA VAL A 29 -2.87 -1.38 -0.81
C VAL A 29 -3.28 -1.86 0.57
N GLY A 30 -2.38 -1.72 1.54
CA GLY A 30 -2.66 -2.15 2.90
C GLY A 30 -1.99 -1.25 3.93
N VAL A 31 -2.28 -1.52 5.19
CA VAL A 31 -1.65 -0.83 6.31
C VAL A 31 -0.99 -1.84 7.23
N SER A 32 0.09 -1.43 7.88
CA SER A 32 0.81 -2.29 8.82
C SER A 32 1.68 -1.44 9.74
N LYS A 33 2.04 -2.00 10.88
CA LYS A 33 3.07 -1.39 11.73
C LYS A 33 4.47 -1.67 11.21
N ASP A 34 4.64 -2.67 10.36
CA ASP A 34 5.90 -3.02 9.72
C ASP A 34 5.64 -3.33 8.24
N ALA A 35 5.75 -2.29 7.41
CA ALA A 35 5.44 -2.39 6.00
C ALA A 35 6.40 -3.33 5.26
N LYS A 36 7.69 -3.30 5.60
CA LYS A 36 8.67 -4.17 4.94
C LYS A 36 8.36 -5.64 5.18
N ASP A 37 8.06 -5.99 6.42
CA ASP A 37 7.73 -7.37 6.76
C ASP A 37 6.50 -7.84 6.00
N ARG A 38 5.46 -7.01 5.96
CA ARG A 38 4.23 -7.37 5.24
C ARG A 38 4.47 -7.52 3.75
N LEU A 39 5.23 -6.59 3.14
CA LEU A 39 5.52 -6.66 1.71
C LEU A 39 6.33 -7.90 1.36
N PHE A 40 7.45 -8.09 2.02
CA PHE A 40 8.43 -9.08 1.57
C PHE A 40 8.20 -10.46 2.14
N ASN A 41 7.65 -10.57 3.35
CA ASN A 41 7.35 -11.86 3.98
C ASN A 41 5.87 -12.22 3.87
N GLY A 42 4.97 -11.25 4.09
CA GLY A 42 3.54 -11.52 4.07
C GLY A 42 2.96 -11.67 2.67
N HIS A 43 3.35 -10.81 1.76
CA HIS A 43 2.80 -10.79 0.40
C HIS A 43 3.75 -11.37 -0.65
N SER A 44 4.93 -11.79 -0.25
CA SER A 44 5.94 -12.39 -1.15
C SER A 44 6.38 -11.43 -2.25
N VAL A 45 6.36 -10.14 -1.99
CA VAL A 45 6.88 -9.12 -2.90
C VAL A 45 8.41 -9.21 -2.89
N GLN A 46 9.02 -9.15 -4.06
CA GLN A 46 10.48 -9.15 -4.17
C GLN A 46 11.00 -7.73 -4.13
N GLU A 47 11.91 -7.46 -3.21
CA GLU A 47 12.46 -6.12 -3.05
C GLU A 47 13.10 -5.62 -4.35
N LYS A 48 13.79 -6.51 -5.06
CA LYS A 48 14.33 -6.21 -6.38
C LYS A 48 13.50 -6.93 -7.43
N GLY A 49 12.92 -6.18 -8.33
CA GLY A 49 12.16 -6.72 -9.44
C GLY A 49 10.67 -6.47 -9.38
N ASP A 50 10.11 -6.36 -8.19
CA ASP A 50 8.70 -6.04 -8.05
C ASP A 50 8.50 -4.55 -7.82
N TRP A 51 7.30 -4.07 -8.09
CA TRP A 51 6.95 -2.65 -7.96
C TRP A 51 6.21 -2.44 -6.65
N TRP A 52 6.83 -1.69 -5.73
CA TRP A 52 6.26 -1.48 -4.40
C TRP A 52 6.66 -0.11 -3.84
N ILE A 53 5.88 0.35 -2.86
CA ILE A 53 6.15 1.59 -2.15
C ILE A 53 5.53 1.48 -0.75
N TYR A 54 6.11 2.16 0.22
CA TYR A 54 5.46 2.37 1.51
C TYR A 54 5.80 3.76 2.05
N ARG A 55 4.88 4.28 2.88
CA ARG A 55 5.05 5.57 3.54
C ARG A 55 4.43 5.49 4.93
N GLN A 56 5.06 6.17 5.89
CA GLN A 56 4.50 6.28 7.22
C GLN A 56 3.53 7.45 7.27
N ALA A 57 2.33 7.22 7.77
CA ALA A 57 1.34 8.27 8.04
C ALA A 57 1.57 8.88 9.42
N THR A 58 0.89 9.98 9.71
CA THR A 58 1.02 10.63 11.01
C THR A 58 0.26 9.89 12.11
N SER A 59 -0.64 9.01 11.74
CA SER A 59 -1.41 8.21 12.69
C SER A 59 -1.97 6.97 11.99
N SER A 60 -2.44 6.00 12.77
CA SER A 60 -3.11 4.83 12.20
C SER A 60 -4.43 5.22 11.53
N ALA A 61 -5.13 6.22 12.06
CA ALA A 61 -6.35 6.71 11.44
C ALA A 61 -6.07 7.28 10.05
N ASP A 62 -5.01 8.06 9.89
CA ASP A 62 -4.62 8.59 8.59
C ASP A 62 -4.22 7.47 7.63
N ALA A 63 -3.50 6.46 8.12
CA ALA A 63 -3.12 5.32 7.28
C ALA A 63 -4.36 4.60 6.74
N ARG A 64 -5.36 4.39 7.59
CA ARG A 64 -6.61 3.73 7.18
C ARG A 64 -7.42 4.57 6.22
N ASP A 65 -7.40 5.89 6.40
CA ASP A 65 -8.08 6.80 5.47
C ASP A 65 -7.46 6.71 4.08
N VAL A 66 -6.13 6.64 3.99
CA VAL A 66 -5.44 6.47 2.71
C VAL A 66 -5.81 5.14 2.08
N GLU A 67 -5.75 4.06 2.86
CA GLU A 67 -6.14 2.74 2.35
C GLU A 67 -7.56 2.77 1.79
N ALA A 68 -8.49 3.40 2.50
CA ALA A 68 -9.88 3.48 2.07
C ALA A 68 -10.02 4.22 0.74
N VAL A 69 -9.24 5.26 0.51
CA VAL A 69 -9.27 5.97 -0.78
C VAL A 69 -8.91 5.02 -1.91
N PHE A 70 -7.84 4.25 -1.76
CA PHE A 70 -7.41 3.34 -2.82
C PHE A 70 -8.36 2.16 -2.99
N VAL A 71 -8.78 1.55 -1.90
CA VAL A 71 -9.61 0.34 -1.97
C VAL A 71 -11.06 0.67 -2.33
N ASN A 72 -11.66 1.67 -1.67
CA ASN A 72 -13.08 1.93 -1.83
C ASN A 72 -13.39 2.89 -2.98
N THR A 73 -12.51 3.85 -3.25
CA THR A 73 -12.76 4.88 -4.27
C THR A 73 -12.11 4.53 -5.59
N LEU A 74 -10.84 4.10 -5.57
CA LEU A 74 -10.09 3.81 -6.80
C LEU A 74 -10.20 2.36 -7.24
N GLY A 75 -10.60 1.46 -6.35
CA GLY A 75 -10.82 0.06 -6.70
C GLY A 75 -9.62 -0.84 -6.60
N SER A 76 -8.56 -0.44 -5.87
CA SER A 76 -7.43 -1.33 -5.65
C SER A 76 -7.85 -2.48 -4.74
N ASP A 77 -7.11 -3.60 -4.83
CA ASP A 77 -7.28 -4.69 -3.89
C ASP A 77 -6.71 -4.29 -2.54
N GLY A 78 -7.21 -4.87 -1.48
CA GLY A 78 -6.72 -4.55 -0.15
C GLY A 78 -7.31 -5.48 0.89
N GLY A 79 -6.59 -5.64 2.00
CA GLY A 79 -7.07 -6.43 3.12
C GLY A 79 -8.02 -5.64 3.98
N THR A 80 -9.06 -6.29 4.47
CA THR A 80 -9.94 -5.71 5.48
C THR A 80 -9.34 -5.92 6.86
N GLY A 81 -9.53 -4.95 7.74
CA GLY A 81 -9.05 -5.05 9.11
C GLY A 81 -7.54 -4.99 9.23
N GLY A 82 -6.90 -4.27 8.33
CA GLY A 82 -5.46 -4.17 8.30
C GLY A 82 -4.89 -3.53 9.54
N GLY A 83 -4.29 -4.35 10.40
CA GLY A 83 -3.55 -3.88 11.53
C GLY A 83 -4.39 -3.37 12.70
N ASP A 84 -3.71 -3.11 13.79
CA ASP A 84 -4.28 -2.56 15.00
C ASP A 84 -4.05 -1.04 15.04
N GLN A 85 -4.22 -0.44 16.22
CA GLN A 85 -4.05 1.00 16.38
C GLN A 85 -2.60 1.49 16.20
N SER A 86 -1.63 0.56 16.17
CA SER A 86 -0.24 0.91 15.93
C SER A 86 0.15 0.84 14.45
N ALA A 87 -0.76 0.41 13.57
CA ALA A 87 -0.49 0.28 12.15
C ALA A 87 -0.59 1.64 11.48
N ASP A 88 0.55 2.29 11.29
CA ASP A 88 0.63 3.65 10.75
C ASP A 88 1.38 3.74 9.41
N TYR A 89 1.81 2.61 8.85
CA TYR A 89 2.41 2.57 7.52
C TYR A 89 1.37 2.17 6.48
N VAL A 90 1.39 2.87 5.35
CA VAL A 90 0.62 2.49 4.16
C VAL A 90 1.61 1.90 3.16
N TYR A 91 1.29 0.75 2.59
CA TYR A 91 2.10 0.16 1.55
C TYR A 91 1.25 -0.22 0.36
N ALA A 92 1.89 -0.30 -0.80
CA ALA A 92 1.22 -0.68 -2.03
C ALA A 92 2.21 -1.44 -2.92
N TYR A 93 1.69 -2.38 -3.71
CA TYR A 93 2.51 -3.07 -4.70
C TYR A 93 1.65 -3.48 -5.89
N LYS A 94 2.30 -3.59 -7.04
CA LYS A 94 1.64 -4.15 -8.22
C LYS A 94 1.61 -5.66 -8.08
N LYS A 95 0.43 -6.26 -8.17
CA LYS A 95 0.27 -7.71 -8.03
C LYS A 95 0.97 -8.43 -9.19
N ALA A 96 1.55 -9.58 -8.87
CA ALA A 96 2.20 -10.45 -9.84
C ALA A 96 1.86 -11.89 -9.51
N SER A 97 2.22 -12.82 -10.41
CA SER A 97 1.84 -14.23 -10.22
C SER A 97 2.41 -14.85 -8.95
N HIS A 98 3.54 -14.33 -8.47
CA HIS A 98 4.19 -14.85 -7.26
C HIS A 98 3.79 -14.12 -5.97
N THR A 99 3.04 -13.00 -6.06
CA THR A 99 2.63 -12.26 -4.86
C THR A 99 1.36 -12.86 -4.28
N ASN A 100 1.19 -12.72 -2.96
CA ASN A 100 0.03 -13.23 -2.22
C ASN A 100 -0.75 -12.05 -1.66
N PRO A 101 -1.82 -11.61 -2.34
CA PRO A 101 -2.65 -10.51 -1.83
C PRO A 101 -3.41 -10.89 -0.56
#